data_7e85aabb2fee89a30f568de57a04d37d
#
_entry.id   7e85aabb2fee89a30f568de57a04d37d
#
_cell.length_a   1.000
_cell.length_b   1.000
_cell.length_c   1.000
_cell.angle_alpha   90.00
_cell.angle_beta   90.00
_cell.angle_gamma   90.00
#
_symmetry.space_group_name_H-M   'P 1'
#
loop_
_entity.id
_entity.type
_entity.pdbx_description
1 polymer ?
#
loop_
_entity_poly.entity_id
_entity_poly.type
_entity_poly.pdbx_seq_one_letter_code
_entity_poly.pdbx_strand_id
1 'polypeptide(L)'
;EVLFPFARQALPDFLGRHGKRPEVAALLEAVEEAWRNDPHPGAQALRQQAPGNEAGSGAERLVPYLQWLIDHDIKLTPLKDLQGRIWADGYGNGTITAPLFGDVAAALRRWNGEGLVLAVYSSGSVPAQQLLYRHSEDGDLSGLFSHWFDTRVGAKQHPKSYTEIAAAMGAEPQRVLFISDALGELEAAHGAGMAVLLSDRPGNPNRDSGPFERISDYSQLHPGHGHQ
;
A
#
# COMPACT_ATOMS: atom_id res chain seq x y z
N GLU A 1 -7.19 8.28 -0.97
CA GLU A 1 -6.36 7.98 0.24
C GLU A 1 -7.25 7.81 1.49
N VAL A 2 -7.84 6.63 1.70
CA VAL A 2 -8.73 6.37 2.85
C VAL A 2 -7.96 5.74 4.01
N LEU A 3 -6.95 4.92 3.72
CA LEU A 3 -6.32 4.03 4.70
C LEU A 3 -5.49 4.74 5.78
N PHE A 4 -4.66 5.72 5.41
CA PHE A 4 -3.80 6.41 6.38
C PHE A 4 -4.61 7.29 7.35
N PRO A 5 -5.57 8.12 6.88
CA PRO A 5 -6.47 8.84 7.78
C PRO A 5 -7.27 7.91 8.69
N PHE A 6 -7.77 6.78 8.16
CA PHE A 6 -8.46 5.79 8.98
C PHE A 6 -7.56 5.22 10.07
N ALA A 7 -6.34 4.78 9.74
CA ALA A 7 -5.42 4.23 10.72
C ALA A 7 -5.11 5.24 11.83
N ARG A 8 -4.90 6.52 11.48
CA ARG A 8 -4.68 7.60 12.45
C ARG A 8 -5.86 7.77 13.42
N GLN A 9 -7.07 7.76 12.88
CA GLN A 9 -8.30 7.95 13.68
C GLN A 9 -8.62 6.75 14.56
N ALA A 10 -8.46 5.53 14.02
CA ALA A 10 -8.79 4.28 14.71
C ALA A 10 -7.73 3.84 15.73
N LEU A 11 -6.51 4.42 15.66
CA LEU A 11 -5.37 4.02 16.49
C LEU A 11 -5.67 4.00 18.02
N PRO A 12 -6.29 5.03 18.65
CA PRO A 12 -6.56 5.00 20.08
C PRO A 12 -7.46 3.84 20.49
N ASP A 13 -8.57 3.66 19.77
CA ASP A 13 -9.54 2.59 20.03
C ASP A 13 -8.94 1.20 19.78
N PHE A 14 -8.17 1.04 18.68
CA PHE A 14 -7.46 -0.20 18.39
C PHE A 14 -6.48 -0.57 19.50
N LEU A 15 -5.68 0.36 20.01
CA LEU A 15 -4.73 0.12 21.09
C LEU A 15 -5.45 -0.19 22.41
N GLY A 16 -6.56 0.47 22.71
CA GLY A 16 -7.41 0.16 23.88
C GLY A 16 -7.92 -1.28 23.85
N ARG A 17 -8.37 -1.76 22.69
CA ARG A 17 -8.91 -3.13 22.52
C ARG A 17 -7.82 -4.21 22.38
N HIS A 18 -6.71 -3.91 21.75
CA HIS A 18 -5.73 -4.90 21.29
C HIS A 18 -4.32 -4.70 21.85
N GLY A 19 -4.01 -3.58 22.51
CA GLY A 19 -2.67 -3.24 22.98
C GLY A 19 -2.02 -4.25 23.91
N LYS A 20 -2.82 -5.08 24.60
CA LYS A 20 -2.34 -6.15 25.48
C LYS A 20 -2.08 -7.48 24.77
N ARG A 21 -2.41 -7.61 23.49
CA ARG A 21 -2.11 -8.83 22.74
C ARG A 21 -0.60 -8.93 22.52
N PRO A 22 0.02 -10.11 22.72
CA PRO A 22 1.48 -10.25 22.66
C PRO A 22 2.11 -9.68 21.39
N GLU A 23 1.46 -9.91 20.24
CA GLU A 23 1.93 -9.46 18.94
C GLU A 23 1.79 -7.94 18.74
N VAL A 24 0.88 -7.27 19.44
CA VAL A 24 0.75 -5.80 19.44
C VAL A 24 1.69 -5.20 20.47
N ALA A 25 1.78 -5.81 21.66
CA ALA A 25 2.67 -5.35 22.71
C ALA A 25 4.14 -5.31 22.26
N ALA A 26 4.60 -6.33 21.54
CA ALA A 26 5.95 -6.35 20.98
C ALA A 26 6.20 -5.18 19.98
N LEU A 27 5.21 -4.81 19.17
CA LEU A 27 5.31 -3.64 18.29
C LEU A 27 5.36 -2.33 19.10
N LEU A 28 4.57 -2.24 20.16
CA LEU A 28 4.55 -1.06 21.03
C LEU A 28 5.87 -0.88 21.80
N GLU A 29 6.51 -1.97 22.22
CA GLU A 29 7.86 -1.93 22.80
C GLU A 29 8.88 -1.39 21.81
N ALA A 30 8.84 -1.84 20.56
CA ALA A 30 9.71 -1.33 19.49
C ALA A 30 9.44 0.15 19.16
N VAL A 31 8.17 0.58 19.19
CA VAL A 31 7.80 2.01 19.06
C VAL A 31 8.34 2.83 20.23
N GLU A 32 8.21 2.33 21.46
CA GLU A 32 8.73 3.01 22.65
C GLU A 32 10.25 3.19 22.58
N GLU A 33 10.97 2.17 22.14
CA GLU A 33 12.42 2.24 21.95
C GLU A 33 12.78 3.28 20.85
N ALA A 34 12.07 3.25 19.71
CA ALA A 34 12.25 4.23 18.64
C ALA A 34 12.01 5.66 19.16
N TRP A 35 10.92 5.89 19.91
CA TRP A 35 10.60 7.20 20.48
C TRP A 35 11.66 7.68 21.44
N ARG A 36 12.21 6.78 22.24
CA ARG A 36 13.29 7.08 23.19
C ARG A 36 14.53 7.62 22.49
N ASN A 37 14.83 7.07 21.32
CA ASN A 37 16.01 7.38 20.53
C ASN A 37 15.75 8.41 19.42
N ASP A 38 14.52 8.90 19.26
CA ASP A 38 14.18 9.87 18.22
C ASP A 38 14.78 11.24 18.53
N PRO A 39 15.70 11.76 17.68
CA PRO A 39 16.36 13.04 17.92
C PRO A 39 15.48 14.25 17.57
N HIS A 40 14.33 14.05 16.94
CA HIS A 40 13.50 15.15 16.44
C HIS A 40 12.89 15.95 17.61
N PRO A 41 13.03 17.31 17.64
CA PRO A 41 12.53 18.13 18.74
C PRO A 41 11.03 17.94 19.03
N GLY A 42 10.20 17.75 18.00
CA GLY A 42 8.76 17.48 18.14
C GLY A 42 8.49 16.16 18.86
N ALA A 43 9.22 15.10 18.52
CA ALA A 43 9.10 13.80 19.17
C ALA A 43 9.52 13.88 20.66
N GLN A 44 10.60 14.62 20.96
CA GLN A 44 11.09 14.83 22.32
C GLN A 44 10.10 15.67 23.15
N ALA A 45 9.50 16.70 22.58
CA ALA A 45 8.49 17.51 23.26
C ALA A 45 7.26 16.67 23.63
N LEU A 46 6.77 15.81 22.71
CA LEU A 46 5.68 14.89 23.01
C LEU A 46 6.04 13.92 24.13
N ARG A 47 7.28 13.45 24.17
CA ARG A 47 7.74 12.53 25.21
C ARG A 47 7.79 13.17 26.60
N GLN A 48 8.17 14.43 26.69
CA GLN A 48 8.17 15.20 27.94
C GLN A 48 6.76 15.46 28.46
N GLN A 49 5.77 15.57 27.56
CA GLN A 49 4.36 15.80 27.89
C GLN A 49 3.58 14.50 28.15
N ALA A 50 4.13 13.36 27.75
CA ALA A 50 3.46 12.08 27.93
C ALA A 50 3.29 11.74 29.42
N PRO A 51 2.12 11.20 29.84
CA PRO A 51 1.93 10.78 31.22
C PRO A 51 2.96 9.70 31.62
N GLY A 52 3.43 9.76 32.85
CA GLY A 52 4.36 8.76 33.38
C GLY A 52 3.76 7.34 33.37
N ASN A 53 4.60 6.34 33.52
CA ASN A 53 4.21 4.92 33.45
C ASN A 53 3.14 4.51 34.51
N GLU A 54 2.79 5.38 35.44
CA GLU A 54 1.85 5.10 36.54
C GLU A 54 0.39 5.45 36.21
N ALA A 55 0.14 6.19 35.13
CA ALA A 55 -1.19 6.69 34.75
C ALA A 55 -1.67 6.12 33.41
N GLY A 56 -2.28 4.93 33.42
CA GLY A 56 -2.95 4.37 32.25
C GLY A 56 -2.21 3.20 31.59
N SER A 57 -2.85 2.52 30.66
CA SER A 57 -2.23 1.43 29.90
C SER A 57 -1.06 1.96 29.08
N GLY A 58 0.10 1.31 29.13
CA GLY A 58 1.31 1.74 28.41
C GLY A 58 1.13 1.96 26.90
N ALA A 59 0.08 1.36 26.31
CA ALA A 59 -0.29 1.51 24.90
C ALA A 59 -0.82 2.91 24.54
N GLU A 60 -1.71 3.47 25.38
CA GLU A 60 -2.35 4.78 25.09
C GLU A 60 -1.36 5.93 25.15
N ARG A 61 -0.31 5.80 25.95
CA ARG A 61 0.79 6.77 26.02
C ARG A 61 1.50 7.00 24.70
N LEU A 62 1.53 5.98 23.83
CA LEU A 62 2.21 6.03 22.54
C LEU A 62 1.36 6.68 21.43
N VAL A 63 0.06 6.87 21.65
CA VAL A 63 -0.86 7.42 20.65
C VAL A 63 -0.38 8.76 20.08
N PRO A 64 0.02 9.77 20.89
CA PRO A 64 0.45 11.07 20.35
C PRO A 64 1.68 10.94 19.44
N TYR A 65 2.64 10.10 19.80
CA TYR A 65 3.83 9.89 18.99
C TYR A 65 3.52 9.14 17.69
N LEU A 66 2.71 8.09 17.74
CA LEU A 66 2.29 7.34 16.57
C LEU A 66 1.50 8.22 15.59
N GLN A 67 0.60 9.07 16.10
CA GLN A 67 -0.13 10.02 15.27
C GLN A 67 0.80 11.08 14.67
N TRP A 68 1.76 11.55 15.44
CA TRP A 68 2.77 12.50 14.97
C TRP A 68 3.63 11.91 13.84
N LEU A 69 4.05 10.63 13.96
CA LEU A 69 4.76 9.93 12.88
C LEU A 69 3.93 9.85 11.60
N ILE A 70 2.62 9.56 11.72
CA ILE A 70 1.70 9.52 10.56
C ILE A 70 1.57 10.89 9.92
N ASP A 71 1.38 11.93 10.71
CA ASP A 71 1.18 13.31 10.26
C ASP A 71 2.41 13.89 9.53
N HIS A 72 3.60 13.39 9.86
CA HIS A 72 4.87 13.80 9.24
C HIS A 72 5.38 12.80 8.18
N ASP A 73 4.57 11.81 7.81
CA ASP A 73 4.93 10.74 6.85
C ASP A 73 6.25 10.01 7.20
N ILE A 74 6.56 9.89 8.50
CA ILE A 74 7.76 9.21 8.97
C ILE A 74 7.56 7.71 8.92
N LYS A 75 8.45 7.03 8.19
CA LYS A 75 8.38 5.57 7.97
C LYS A 75 9.10 4.84 9.10
N LEU A 76 8.32 4.29 10.04
CA LEU A 76 8.81 3.43 11.11
C LEU A 76 8.23 2.03 10.91
N THR A 77 9.07 0.99 10.89
CA THR A 77 8.62 -0.39 10.63
C THR A 77 7.51 -0.85 11.59
N PRO A 78 7.63 -0.73 12.92
CA PRO A 78 6.55 -1.08 13.84
C PRO A 78 5.25 -0.29 13.59
N LEU A 79 5.31 0.97 13.16
CA LEU A 79 4.13 1.75 12.79
C LEU A 79 3.45 1.17 11.56
N LYS A 80 4.21 0.77 10.52
CA LYS A 80 3.64 0.11 9.33
C LYS A 80 2.90 -1.17 9.70
N ASP A 81 3.47 -1.97 10.60
CA ASP A 81 2.85 -3.22 11.04
C ASP A 81 1.58 -2.97 11.87
N LEU A 82 1.58 -1.95 12.74
CA LEU A 82 0.37 -1.50 13.45
C LEU A 82 -0.71 -1.01 12.48
N GLN A 83 -0.35 -0.19 11.50
CA GLN A 83 -1.29 0.28 10.46
C GLN A 83 -1.92 -0.90 9.71
N GLY A 84 -1.12 -1.89 9.33
CA GLY A 84 -1.62 -3.11 8.69
C GLY A 84 -2.64 -3.86 9.55
N ARG A 85 -2.43 -3.94 10.86
CA ARG A 85 -3.38 -4.57 11.81
C ARG A 85 -4.64 -3.73 12.00
N ILE A 86 -4.52 -2.41 12.06
CA ILE A 86 -5.67 -1.50 12.15
C ILE A 86 -6.54 -1.61 10.90
N TRP A 87 -5.92 -1.67 9.72
CA TRP A 87 -6.67 -1.88 8.47
C TRP A 87 -7.35 -3.25 8.45
N ALA A 88 -6.66 -4.31 8.87
CA ALA A 88 -7.26 -5.63 8.95
C ALA A 88 -8.49 -5.67 9.89
N ASP A 89 -8.40 -4.99 11.05
CA ASP A 89 -9.51 -4.84 11.99
C ASP A 89 -10.67 -4.04 11.35
N GLY A 90 -10.37 -2.91 10.71
CA GLY A 90 -11.36 -2.05 10.04
C GLY A 90 -12.06 -2.73 8.87
N TYR A 91 -11.32 -3.50 8.06
CA TYR A 91 -11.91 -4.32 7.00
C TYR A 91 -12.72 -5.49 7.58
N GLY A 92 -12.20 -6.17 8.60
CA GLY A 92 -12.85 -7.34 9.20
C GLY A 92 -14.19 -7.00 9.87
N ASN A 93 -14.34 -5.79 10.40
CA ASN A 93 -15.58 -5.33 11.04
C ASN A 93 -16.45 -4.47 10.10
N GLY A 94 -16.05 -4.27 8.84
CA GLY A 94 -16.80 -3.52 7.83
C GLY A 94 -16.79 -1.99 8.00
N THR A 95 -15.90 -1.45 8.86
CA THR A 95 -15.79 0.00 9.06
C THR A 95 -15.16 0.69 7.85
N ILE A 96 -14.30 -0.02 7.12
CA ILE A 96 -13.74 0.43 5.86
C ILE A 96 -13.98 -0.59 4.76
N THR A 97 -14.17 -0.09 3.55
CA THR A 97 -14.17 -0.83 2.30
C THR A 97 -13.10 -0.24 1.37
N ALA A 98 -12.73 -0.97 0.33
CA ALA A 98 -11.79 -0.50 -0.68
C ALA A 98 -12.54 -0.14 -1.96
N PRO A 99 -12.84 1.15 -2.19
CA PRO A 99 -13.45 1.58 -3.44
C PRO A 99 -12.45 1.42 -4.59
N LEU A 100 -12.91 0.91 -5.71
CA LEU A 100 -12.19 0.87 -6.98
C LEU A 100 -12.93 1.76 -8.00
N PHE A 101 -12.23 2.16 -9.07
CA PHE A 101 -12.93 2.76 -10.21
C PHE A 101 -13.85 1.70 -10.84
N GLY A 102 -15.05 2.10 -11.25
CA GLY A 102 -16.12 1.18 -11.62
C GLY A 102 -15.84 0.21 -12.78
N ASP A 103 -14.83 0.51 -13.60
CA ASP A 103 -14.37 -0.34 -14.70
C ASP A 103 -13.33 -1.41 -14.26
N VAL A 104 -12.69 -1.23 -13.09
CA VAL A 104 -11.51 -2.02 -12.70
C VAL A 104 -11.88 -3.47 -12.40
N ALA A 105 -12.89 -3.72 -11.58
CA ALA A 105 -13.25 -5.07 -11.17
C ALA A 105 -13.66 -5.94 -12.37
N ALA A 106 -14.43 -5.37 -13.30
CA ALA A 106 -14.84 -6.05 -14.53
C ALA A 106 -13.63 -6.35 -15.44
N ALA A 107 -12.70 -5.39 -15.59
CA ALA A 107 -11.49 -5.58 -16.37
C ALA A 107 -10.58 -6.67 -15.78
N LEU A 108 -10.34 -6.67 -14.47
CA LEU A 108 -9.52 -7.68 -13.80
C LEU A 108 -10.11 -9.10 -13.98
N ARG A 109 -11.43 -9.25 -13.82
CA ARG A 109 -12.10 -10.55 -14.05
C ARG A 109 -11.97 -11.01 -15.49
N ARG A 110 -12.14 -10.09 -16.45
CA ARG A 110 -11.99 -10.39 -17.89
C ARG A 110 -10.56 -10.83 -18.18
N TRP A 111 -9.55 -10.07 -17.80
CA TRP A 111 -8.14 -10.40 -18.05
C TRP A 111 -7.73 -11.74 -17.43
N ASN A 112 -8.16 -12.00 -16.19
CA ASN A 112 -7.94 -13.30 -15.56
C ASN A 112 -8.65 -14.44 -16.32
N GLY A 113 -9.90 -14.22 -16.77
CA GLY A 113 -10.65 -15.18 -17.60
C GLY A 113 -10.05 -15.44 -18.99
N GLU A 114 -9.33 -14.45 -19.55
CA GLU A 114 -8.56 -14.56 -20.79
C GLU A 114 -7.18 -15.25 -20.58
N GLY A 115 -6.87 -15.66 -19.34
CA GLY A 115 -5.65 -16.38 -19.00
C GLY A 115 -4.43 -15.46 -18.77
N LEU A 116 -4.63 -14.15 -18.61
CA LEU A 116 -3.55 -13.24 -18.26
C LEU A 116 -3.14 -13.44 -16.79
N VAL A 117 -1.83 -13.44 -16.54
CA VAL A 117 -1.26 -13.46 -15.19
C VAL A 117 -1.32 -12.05 -14.62
N LEU A 118 -2.07 -11.85 -13.55
CA LEU A 118 -2.20 -10.56 -12.90
C LEU A 118 -1.24 -10.45 -11.70
N ALA A 119 -0.61 -9.29 -11.58
CA ALA A 119 0.29 -8.98 -10.48
C ALA A 119 0.06 -7.56 -9.96
N VAL A 120 0.37 -7.35 -8.68
CA VAL A 120 0.38 -6.01 -8.06
C VAL A 120 1.79 -5.66 -7.62
N TYR A 121 2.23 -4.44 -7.92
CA TYR A 121 3.45 -3.87 -7.38
C TYR A 121 3.14 -2.51 -6.73
N SER A 122 3.30 -2.41 -5.42
CA SER A 122 2.92 -1.23 -4.64
C SER A 122 3.93 -0.91 -3.54
N SER A 123 3.96 0.33 -3.07
CA SER A 123 4.69 0.72 -1.85
C SER A 123 4.03 0.21 -0.56
N GLY A 124 2.73 -0.14 -0.61
CA GLY A 124 2.06 -0.85 0.47
C GLY A 124 2.60 -2.27 0.63
N SER A 125 2.65 -2.77 1.87
CA SER A 125 3.07 -4.16 2.12
C SER A 125 2.14 -5.16 1.43
N VAL A 126 2.67 -6.33 1.05
CA VAL A 126 1.87 -7.39 0.43
C VAL A 126 0.59 -7.72 1.22
N PRO A 127 0.61 -7.88 2.56
CA PRO A 127 -0.61 -8.09 3.33
C PRO A 127 -1.64 -6.95 3.19
N ALA A 128 -1.18 -5.69 3.15
CA ALA A 128 -2.07 -4.55 2.98
C ALA A 128 -2.71 -4.52 1.58
N GLN A 129 -1.94 -4.85 0.55
CA GLN A 129 -2.45 -4.98 -0.82
C GLN A 129 -3.53 -6.07 -0.89
N GLN A 130 -3.26 -7.25 -0.32
CA GLN A 130 -4.21 -8.37 -0.30
C GLN A 130 -5.50 -8.02 0.45
N LEU A 131 -5.41 -7.30 1.57
CA LEU A 131 -6.58 -6.81 2.30
C LEU A 131 -7.44 -5.88 1.44
N LEU A 132 -6.81 -4.93 0.72
CA LEU A 132 -7.51 -3.99 -0.16
C LEU A 132 -8.34 -4.74 -1.20
N TYR A 133 -7.74 -5.65 -1.95
CA TYR A 133 -8.45 -6.38 -3.00
C TYR A 133 -9.43 -7.41 -2.47
N ARG A 134 -9.20 -7.98 -1.26
CA ARG A 134 -10.14 -8.89 -0.59
C ARG A 134 -11.41 -8.20 -0.15
N HIS A 135 -11.30 -6.95 0.29
CA HIS A 135 -12.42 -6.16 0.82
C HIS A 135 -12.85 -5.03 -0.12
N SER A 136 -12.70 -5.24 -1.44
CA SER A 136 -13.19 -4.28 -2.41
C SER A 136 -14.72 -4.21 -2.37
N GLU A 137 -15.28 -3.06 -2.73
CA GLU A 137 -16.74 -2.88 -2.85
C GLU A 137 -17.37 -3.78 -3.91
N ASP A 138 -16.54 -4.26 -4.85
CA ASP A 138 -16.95 -5.21 -5.90
C ASP A 138 -16.79 -6.70 -5.50
N GLY A 139 -16.57 -6.97 -4.21
CA GLY A 139 -16.30 -8.29 -3.65
C GLY A 139 -14.83 -8.66 -3.59
N ASP A 140 -14.52 -9.90 -3.21
CA ASP A 140 -13.13 -10.38 -3.11
C ASP A 140 -12.52 -10.57 -4.50
N LEU A 141 -11.55 -9.72 -4.83
CA LEU A 141 -10.76 -9.77 -6.05
C LEU A 141 -9.35 -10.32 -5.83
N SER A 142 -8.97 -10.62 -4.58
CA SER A 142 -7.60 -11.02 -4.24
C SER A 142 -7.16 -12.30 -4.94
N GLY A 143 -8.09 -13.24 -5.18
CA GLY A 143 -7.85 -14.49 -5.88
C GLY A 143 -7.57 -14.35 -7.39
N LEU A 144 -7.78 -13.16 -7.98
CA LEU A 144 -7.46 -12.91 -9.39
C LEU A 144 -5.96 -12.69 -9.62
N PHE A 145 -5.20 -12.34 -8.58
CA PHE A 145 -3.78 -12.03 -8.68
C PHE A 145 -2.91 -13.22 -8.30
N SER A 146 -1.98 -13.57 -9.18
CA SER A 146 -1.01 -14.65 -8.96
C SER A 146 0.24 -14.18 -8.23
N HIS A 147 0.58 -12.89 -8.33
CA HIS A 147 1.80 -12.33 -7.75
C HIS A 147 1.55 -10.99 -7.04
N TRP A 148 2.30 -10.80 -5.95
CA TRP A 148 2.24 -9.59 -5.12
C TRP A 148 3.65 -9.12 -4.81
N PHE A 149 3.95 -7.88 -5.14
CA PHE A 149 5.26 -7.27 -4.93
C PHE A 149 5.12 -5.99 -4.13
N ASP A 150 6.04 -5.77 -3.21
CA ASP A 150 6.22 -4.51 -2.50
C ASP A 150 7.67 -3.99 -2.68
N THR A 151 8.02 -2.92 -1.99
CA THR A 151 9.33 -2.29 -2.11
C THR A 151 10.51 -3.17 -1.64
N ARG A 152 10.27 -4.39 -1.16
CA ARG A 152 11.31 -5.38 -0.88
C ARG A 152 11.93 -5.95 -2.15
N VAL A 153 11.21 -5.96 -3.28
CA VAL A 153 11.81 -6.34 -4.57
C VAL A 153 12.73 -5.24 -5.12
N GLY A 154 12.56 -4.00 -4.67
CA GLY A 154 13.36 -2.84 -5.05
C GLY A 154 12.54 -1.56 -5.03
N ALA A 155 13.17 -0.45 -5.39
CA ALA A 155 12.50 0.83 -5.51
C ALA A 155 11.73 0.92 -6.82
N LYS A 156 10.53 1.52 -6.79
CA LYS A 156 9.61 1.62 -7.94
C LYS A 156 10.13 2.50 -9.10
N GLN A 157 11.17 3.28 -8.87
CA GLN A 157 11.82 4.12 -9.90
C GLN A 157 13.11 3.50 -10.45
N HIS A 158 13.39 2.22 -10.16
CA HIS A 158 14.58 1.54 -10.63
C HIS A 158 14.22 0.43 -11.64
N PRO A 159 14.77 0.44 -12.87
CA PRO A 159 14.50 -0.58 -13.89
C PRO A 159 14.76 -2.01 -13.41
N LYS A 160 15.78 -2.20 -12.58
CA LYS A 160 16.12 -3.51 -12.02
C LYS A 160 14.95 -4.15 -11.26
N SER A 161 14.15 -3.38 -10.53
CA SER A 161 12.98 -3.90 -9.82
C SER A 161 11.98 -4.56 -10.77
N TYR A 162 11.78 -3.99 -11.94
CA TYR A 162 10.85 -4.52 -12.96
C TYR A 162 11.40 -5.76 -13.66
N THR A 163 12.71 -5.82 -13.88
CA THR A 163 13.38 -7.04 -14.38
C THR A 163 13.22 -8.19 -13.40
N GLU A 164 13.41 -7.94 -12.10
CA GLU A 164 13.24 -8.94 -11.05
C GLU A 164 11.78 -9.39 -10.91
N ILE A 165 10.81 -8.47 -11.06
CA ILE A 165 9.37 -8.78 -11.09
C ILE A 165 9.06 -9.69 -12.29
N ALA A 166 9.50 -9.35 -13.48
CA ALA A 166 9.27 -10.18 -14.68
C ALA A 166 9.85 -11.59 -14.50
N ALA A 167 11.08 -11.68 -14.00
CA ALA A 167 11.73 -12.97 -13.70
C ALA A 167 10.94 -13.79 -12.66
N ALA A 168 10.45 -13.16 -11.58
CA ALA A 168 9.64 -13.82 -10.56
C ALA A 168 8.28 -14.30 -11.10
N MET A 169 7.73 -13.61 -12.11
CA MET A 169 6.51 -14.03 -12.84
C MET A 169 6.79 -15.09 -13.90
N GLY A 170 8.05 -15.43 -14.17
CA GLY A 170 8.43 -16.35 -15.25
C GLY A 170 8.15 -15.78 -16.64
N ALA A 171 8.20 -14.47 -16.81
CA ALA A 171 7.89 -13.76 -18.05
C ALA A 171 9.07 -12.94 -18.54
N GLU A 172 9.22 -12.83 -19.86
CA GLU A 172 10.11 -11.85 -20.46
C GLU A 172 9.51 -10.45 -20.28
N PRO A 173 10.30 -9.40 -19.96
CA PRO A 173 9.79 -8.04 -19.76
C PRO A 173 8.88 -7.54 -20.89
N GLN A 174 9.21 -7.84 -22.15
CA GLN A 174 8.43 -7.44 -23.34
C GLN A 174 7.02 -8.04 -23.39
N ARG A 175 6.75 -9.06 -22.59
CA ARG A 175 5.42 -9.69 -22.44
C ARG A 175 4.64 -9.17 -21.25
N VAL A 176 5.18 -8.20 -20.52
CA VAL A 176 4.56 -7.59 -19.35
C VAL A 176 4.06 -6.20 -19.71
N LEU A 177 2.80 -5.92 -19.43
CA LEU A 177 2.23 -4.58 -19.45
C LEU A 177 2.20 -4.04 -18.01
N PHE A 178 2.86 -2.92 -17.78
CA PHE A 178 2.83 -2.21 -16.50
C PHE A 178 1.95 -0.96 -16.61
N ILE A 179 0.99 -0.82 -15.70
CA ILE A 179 0.05 0.30 -15.65
C ILE A 179 0.26 1.04 -14.33
N SER A 180 0.56 2.33 -14.39
CA SER A 180 0.76 3.18 -13.21
C SER A 180 0.30 4.61 -13.48
N ASP A 181 0.03 5.38 -12.43
CA ASP A 181 -0.24 6.82 -12.47
C ASP A 181 1.02 7.67 -12.23
N ALA A 182 2.17 7.04 -12.03
CA ALA A 182 3.44 7.70 -11.71
C ALA A 182 4.42 7.61 -12.88
N LEU A 183 4.73 8.74 -13.52
CA LEU A 183 5.64 8.81 -14.68
C LEU A 183 6.99 8.13 -14.41
N GLY A 184 7.64 8.39 -13.27
CA GLY A 184 8.94 7.79 -12.96
C GLY A 184 8.90 6.26 -12.79
N GLU A 185 7.74 5.67 -12.48
CA GLU A 185 7.53 4.23 -12.45
C GLU A 185 7.40 3.67 -13.88
N LEU A 186 6.70 4.39 -14.77
CA LEU A 186 6.57 4.03 -16.18
C LEU A 186 7.92 4.09 -16.89
N GLU A 187 8.71 5.14 -16.64
CA GLU A 187 10.08 5.28 -17.18
C GLU A 187 10.97 4.11 -16.76
N ALA A 188 10.90 3.71 -15.48
CA ALA A 188 11.68 2.59 -14.97
C ALA A 188 11.23 1.24 -15.55
N ALA A 189 9.93 1.00 -15.67
CA ALA A 189 9.38 -0.21 -16.27
C ALA A 189 9.70 -0.30 -17.77
N HIS A 190 9.54 0.81 -18.50
CA HIS A 190 9.91 0.90 -19.90
C HIS A 190 11.42 0.67 -20.11
N GLY A 191 12.26 1.26 -19.26
CA GLY A 191 13.70 1.02 -19.25
C GLY A 191 14.10 -0.43 -18.97
N ALA A 192 13.25 -1.21 -18.32
CA ALA A 192 13.39 -2.66 -18.16
C ALA A 192 12.87 -3.48 -19.35
N GLY A 193 12.27 -2.83 -20.35
CA GLY A 193 11.73 -3.46 -21.55
C GLY A 193 10.25 -3.83 -21.48
N MET A 194 9.50 -3.39 -20.46
CA MET A 194 8.07 -3.62 -20.37
C MET A 194 7.29 -2.68 -21.28
N ALA A 195 6.10 -3.11 -21.74
CA ALA A 195 5.08 -2.20 -22.25
C ALA A 195 4.51 -1.40 -21.08
N VAL A 196 4.15 -0.13 -21.31
CA VAL A 196 3.66 0.74 -20.25
C VAL A 196 2.46 1.56 -20.68
N LEU A 197 1.53 1.84 -19.73
CA LEU A 197 0.41 2.75 -19.90
C LEU A 197 0.27 3.64 -18.67
N LEU A 198 0.04 4.95 -18.90
CA LEU A 198 -0.34 5.85 -17.82
C LEU A 198 -1.83 5.66 -17.50
N SER A 199 -2.12 5.31 -16.25
CA SER A 199 -3.50 5.31 -15.72
C SER A 199 -3.91 6.73 -15.37
N ASP A 200 -4.64 7.40 -16.26
CA ASP A 200 -5.12 8.78 -16.07
C ASP A 200 -6.52 8.79 -15.44
N ARG A 201 -6.57 8.89 -14.13
CA ARG A 201 -7.81 8.84 -13.34
C ARG A 201 -8.11 10.15 -12.65
N PRO A 202 -9.39 10.47 -12.37
CA PRO A 202 -9.74 11.59 -11.50
C PRO A 202 -9.05 11.47 -10.14
N GLY A 203 -8.39 12.54 -9.71
CA GLY A 203 -7.69 12.58 -8.43
C GLY A 203 -6.21 12.19 -8.49
N ASN A 204 -5.66 11.79 -9.64
CA ASN A 204 -4.23 11.60 -9.80
C ASN A 204 -3.46 12.89 -9.49
N PRO A 205 -2.37 12.83 -8.71
CA PRO A 205 -1.60 14.02 -8.31
C PRO A 205 -0.85 14.64 -9.48
N ASN A 206 -0.45 13.84 -10.46
CA ASN A 206 0.19 14.30 -11.69
C ASN A 206 -0.44 13.57 -12.87
N ARG A 207 -0.76 14.34 -13.93
CA ARG A 207 -1.36 13.82 -15.16
C ARG A 207 -0.41 13.93 -16.35
N ASP A 208 0.85 14.24 -16.13
CA ASP A 208 1.88 14.20 -17.16
C ASP A 208 2.22 12.74 -17.52
N SER A 209 1.99 12.36 -18.75
CA SER A 209 2.28 11.01 -19.24
C SER A 209 3.69 10.90 -19.84
N GLY A 210 4.41 12.01 -19.97
CA GLY A 210 5.61 12.02 -20.79
C GLY A 210 5.30 11.50 -22.21
N PRO A 211 6.12 10.60 -22.75
CA PRO A 211 5.92 10.01 -24.07
C PRO A 211 4.93 8.84 -24.12
N PHE A 212 4.35 8.43 -22.96
CA PHE A 212 3.58 7.20 -22.86
C PHE A 212 2.10 7.41 -23.16
N GLU A 213 1.47 6.36 -23.66
CA GLU A 213 0.04 6.32 -23.92
C GLU A 213 -0.74 6.39 -22.61
N ARG A 214 -1.90 7.06 -22.64
CA ARG A 214 -2.81 7.22 -21.52
C ARG A 214 -4.01 6.32 -21.64
N ILE A 215 -4.46 5.82 -20.51
CA ILE A 215 -5.73 5.11 -20.40
C ILE A 215 -6.53 5.64 -19.20
N SER A 216 -7.78 6.00 -19.46
CA SER A 216 -8.71 6.51 -18.45
C SER A 216 -9.81 5.50 -18.07
N ASP A 217 -9.96 4.42 -18.86
CA ASP A 217 -10.98 3.38 -18.67
C ASP A 217 -10.43 2.03 -19.17
N TYR A 218 -10.48 1.02 -18.31
CA TYR A 218 -9.95 -0.32 -18.63
C TYR A 218 -10.97 -1.22 -19.35
N SER A 219 -12.20 -0.75 -19.58
CA SER A 219 -13.24 -1.55 -20.25
C SER A 219 -12.83 -1.96 -21.67
N GLN A 220 -12.07 -1.10 -22.37
CA GLN A 220 -11.61 -1.32 -23.75
C GLN A 220 -10.17 -1.85 -23.82
N LEU A 221 -9.48 -2.03 -22.72
CA LEU A 221 -8.10 -2.51 -22.72
C LEU A 221 -8.06 -4.04 -22.83
N HIS A 222 -7.43 -4.54 -23.88
CA HIS A 222 -7.21 -5.96 -24.18
C HIS A 222 -5.70 -6.26 -24.28
N PRO A 223 -4.98 -6.46 -23.15
CA PRO A 223 -3.53 -6.57 -23.14
C PRO A 223 -2.95 -7.76 -23.91
N GLY A 224 -3.75 -8.83 -24.10
CA GLY A 224 -3.32 -10.03 -24.83
C GLY A 224 -3.42 -9.95 -26.34
N HIS A 225 -4.07 -8.95 -26.88
CA HIS A 225 -4.22 -8.72 -28.31
C HIS A 225 -3.27 -7.60 -28.69
N GLY A 226 -2.08 -7.96 -29.19
CA GLY A 226 -1.06 -6.98 -29.58
C GLY A 226 -1.66 -5.92 -30.51
N HIS A 227 -1.40 -4.66 -30.21
CA HIS A 227 -1.59 -3.59 -31.19
C HIS A 227 -0.64 -3.88 -32.36
N GLN A 228 -1.22 -4.29 -33.51
CA GLN A 228 -0.52 -4.38 -34.80
C GLN A 228 -0.32 -2.98 -35.35
#